data_1feaca50fd20280f00c3a8b9d7e1f218
#
_entry.id   1feaca50fd20280f00c3a8b9d7e1f218
#
_cell.length_a   1.000
_cell.length_b   1.000
_cell.length_c   1.000
_cell.angle_alpha   90.00
_cell.angle_beta   90.00
_cell.angle_gamma   90.00
#
_symmetry.space_group_name_H-M   'P 1'
#
loop_
_entity.id
_entity.type
_entity.pdbx_description
1 polymer ?
#
loop_
_entity_poly.entity_id
_entity_poly.type
_entity_poly.pdbx_seq_one_letter_code
_entity_poly.pdbx_strand_id
1 'polypeptide(L)'
;MEHFLRQLQTIPEVAELIRRVEEGGCPAAVNGLQPVQRACVGAAVARACGRPAVFICGDEREAQVLSGDLRTLLGVEPVLLLSREWQLRPGAISSRAWEQNLSLIHI
;
A
#
# COMPACT_ATOMS: atom_id res chain seq x y z
N MET A 1 2.28 -11.64 11.64
CA MET A 1 2.77 -11.03 10.38
C MET A 1 3.90 -10.03 10.57
N GLU A 2 4.01 -9.41 11.72
CA GLU A 2 5.12 -8.49 11.97
C GLU A 2 6.49 -9.16 11.85
N HIS A 3 6.60 -10.39 12.35
CA HIS A 3 7.85 -11.15 12.22
C HIS A 3 8.20 -11.40 10.76
N PHE A 4 7.21 -11.77 9.96
CA PHE A 4 7.40 -11.98 8.52
C PHE A 4 7.87 -10.71 7.82
N LEU A 5 7.23 -9.57 8.12
CA LEU A 5 7.63 -8.29 7.55
C LEU A 5 9.06 -7.90 7.94
N ARG A 6 9.44 -8.16 9.18
CA ARG A 6 10.82 -7.90 9.62
C ARG A 6 11.82 -8.75 8.87
N GLN A 7 11.49 -10.00 8.62
CA GLN A 7 12.36 -10.87 7.83
C GLN A 7 12.50 -10.41 6.40
N LEU A 8 11.41 -9.93 5.80
CA LEU A 8 11.46 -9.34 4.46
C LEU A 8 12.40 -8.15 4.41
N GLN A 9 12.43 -7.36 5.45
CA GLN A 9 13.31 -6.18 5.53
C GLN A 9 14.79 -6.55 5.55
N THR A 10 15.14 -7.78 5.88
CA THR A 10 16.53 -8.24 5.88
C THR A 10 17.02 -8.71 4.51
N ILE A 11 16.12 -8.89 3.54
CA ILE A 11 16.50 -9.24 2.18
C ILE A 11 17.30 -8.07 1.59
N PRO A 12 18.51 -8.30 1.04
CA PRO A 12 19.38 -7.19 0.62
C PRO A 12 18.71 -6.17 -0.33
N GLU A 13 17.92 -6.65 -1.29
CA GLU A 13 17.25 -5.78 -2.24
C GLU A 13 16.16 -4.94 -1.58
N VAL A 14 15.44 -5.52 -0.62
CA VAL A 14 14.41 -4.81 0.15
C VAL A 14 15.06 -3.79 1.09
N ALA A 15 16.13 -4.17 1.75
CA ALA A 15 16.88 -3.27 2.62
C ALA A 15 17.42 -2.07 1.84
N GLU A 16 17.91 -2.29 0.63
CA GLU A 16 18.39 -1.22 -0.24
C GLU A 16 17.25 -0.28 -0.66
N LEU A 17 16.09 -0.83 -0.98
CA LEU A 17 14.91 -0.04 -1.31
C LEU A 17 14.49 0.84 -0.14
N ILE A 18 14.44 0.26 1.06
CA ILE A 18 14.10 1.01 2.28
C ILE A 18 15.09 2.16 2.48
N ARG A 19 16.38 1.89 2.33
CA ARG A 19 17.41 2.91 2.46
C ARG A 19 17.20 4.05 1.48
N ARG A 20 16.89 3.75 0.23
CA ARG A 20 16.63 4.77 -0.80
C ARG A 20 15.42 5.62 -0.44
N VAL A 21 14.35 5.00 0.03
CA VAL A 21 13.14 5.73 0.43
C VAL A 21 13.45 6.67 1.60
N GLU A 22 14.17 6.18 2.60
CA GLU A 22 14.51 6.98 3.78
C GLU A 22 15.45 8.14 3.45
N GLU A 23 16.37 7.94 2.52
CA GLU A 23 17.34 8.96 2.12
C GLU A 23 16.84 9.88 1.00
N GLY A 24 15.61 9.67 0.54
CA GLY A 24 15.05 10.50 -0.51
C GLY A 24 15.55 10.18 -1.91
N GLY A 25 16.10 8.99 -2.12
CA GLY A 25 16.60 8.52 -3.42
C GLY A 25 15.50 8.01 -4.34
N CYS A 26 14.37 8.67 -4.35
CA CYS A 26 13.22 8.32 -5.18
C CYS A 26 13.06 9.28 -6.35
N PRO A 27 12.44 8.86 -7.47
CA PRO A 27 11.81 7.55 -7.66
C PRO A 27 12.81 6.41 -7.81
N ALA A 28 12.39 5.21 -7.40
CA ALA A 28 13.14 3.98 -7.58
C ALA A 28 12.26 2.96 -8.32
N ALA A 29 12.87 2.21 -9.24
CA ALA A 29 12.15 1.19 -10.00
C ALA A 29 12.45 -0.19 -9.43
N VAL A 30 11.40 -1.00 -9.26
CA VAL A 30 11.52 -2.38 -8.82
C VAL A 30 10.80 -3.26 -9.83
N ASN A 31 11.51 -4.23 -10.39
CA ASN A 31 10.98 -5.11 -11.44
C ASN A 31 10.97 -6.55 -10.98
N GLY A 32 10.19 -7.38 -11.67
CA GLY A 32 10.19 -8.83 -11.46
C GLY A 32 9.35 -9.31 -10.30
N LEU A 33 8.51 -8.45 -9.71
CA LEU A 33 7.65 -8.85 -8.60
C LEU A 33 6.30 -9.34 -9.10
N GLN A 34 5.87 -10.49 -8.59
CA GLN A 34 4.50 -10.98 -8.77
C GLN A 34 3.54 -10.15 -7.88
N PRO A 35 2.22 -10.19 -8.15
CA PRO A 35 1.28 -9.35 -7.38
C PRO A 35 1.38 -9.51 -5.87
N VAL A 36 1.44 -10.74 -5.36
CA VAL A 36 1.55 -10.96 -3.92
C VAL A 36 2.89 -10.46 -3.38
N GLN A 37 3.95 -10.56 -4.17
CA GLN A 37 5.26 -10.05 -3.79
C GLN A 37 5.27 -8.52 -3.73
N ARG A 38 4.52 -7.86 -4.60
CA ARG A 38 4.37 -6.40 -4.55
C ARG A 38 3.73 -5.96 -3.24
N ALA A 39 2.70 -6.68 -2.81
CA ALA A 39 2.07 -6.42 -1.53
C ALA A 39 3.06 -6.61 -0.38
N CYS A 40 3.80 -7.69 -0.39
CA CYS A 40 4.79 -8.00 0.66
C CYS A 40 5.87 -6.93 0.74
N VAL A 41 6.47 -6.58 -0.39
CA VAL A 41 7.54 -5.56 -0.44
C VAL A 41 6.98 -4.19 -0.04
N GLY A 42 5.82 -3.82 -0.57
CA GLY A 42 5.18 -2.55 -0.23
C GLY A 42 4.86 -2.44 1.26
N ALA A 43 4.32 -3.50 1.84
CA ALA A 43 4.03 -3.54 3.28
C ALA A 43 5.31 -3.44 4.11
N ALA A 44 6.36 -4.16 3.73
CA ALA A 44 7.63 -4.13 4.45
C ALA A 44 8.26 -2.73 4.42
N VAL A 45 8.24 -2.08 3.26
CA VAL A 45 8.78 -0.72 3.12
C VAL A 45 7.96 0.29 3.93
N ALA A 46 6.63 0.21 3.83
CA ALA A 46 5.75 1.12 4.57
C ALA A 46 5.95 0.98 6.08
N ARG A 47 6.05 -0.25 6.56
CA ARG A 47 6.25 -0.52 7.98
C ARG A 47 7.62 -0.04 8.46
N ALA A 48 8.68 -0.25 7.67
CA ALA A 48 10.03 0.18 8.01
C ALA A 48 10.15 1.71 8.05
N CYS A 49 9.54 2.39 7.09
CA CYS A 49 9.61 3.84 7.00
C CYS A 49 8.65 4.56 7.95
N GLY A 50 7.63 3.87 8.44
CA GLY A 50 6.64 4.45 9.35
C GLY A 50 5.84 5.60 8.73
N ARG A 51 5.66 5.60 7.43
CA ARG A 51 4.95 6.65 6.69
C ARG A 51 3.69 6.10 6.04
N PRO A 52 2.69 6.94 5.81
CA PRO A 52 1.55 6.55 5.00
C PRO A 52 1.99 6.14 3.61
N ALA A 53 1.37 5.10 3.07
CA ALA A 53 1.67 4.59 1.74
C ALA A 53 0.42 4.60 0.87
N VAL A 54 0.57 5.03 -0.36
CA VAL A 54 -0.50 5.03 -1.35
C VAL A 54 -0.08 4.10 -2.49
N PHE A 55 -0.94 3.13 -2.79
CA PHE A 55 -0.72 2.17 -3.86
C PHE A 55 -1.66 2.50 -5.01
N ILE A 56 -1.09 2.74 -6.18
CA ILE A 56 -1.87 3.06 -7.38
C ILE A 56 -1.91 1.82 -8.26
N CYS A 57 -3.11 1.36 -8.55
CA CYS A 57 -3.34 0.15 -9.33
C CYS A 57 -3.93 0.48 -10.70
N GLY A 58 -3.75 -0.43 -11.66
CA GLY A 58 -4.21 -0.24 -13.03
C GLY A 58 -5.73 -0.31 -13.17
N ASP A 59 -6.39 -1.11 -12.34
CA ASP A 59 -7.84 -1.23 -12.35
C ASP A 59 -8.36 -1.59 -10.95
N GLU A 60 -9.69 -1.60 -10.81
CA GLU A 60 -10.34 -1.85 -9.54
C GLU A 60 -10.12 -3.28 -9.03
N ARG A 61 -10.09 -4.24 -9.93
CA ARG A 61 -9.86 -5.65 -9.56
C ARG A 61 -8.48 -5.83 -8.94
N GLU A 62 -7.46 -5.24 -9.56
CA GLU A 62 -6.10 -5.26 -9.03
C GLU A 62 -6.04 -4.60 -7.67
N ALA A 63 -6.72 -3.48 -7.51
CA ALA A 63 -6.79 -2.77 -6.24
C ALA A 63 -7.46 -3.61 -5.15
N GLN A 64 -8.53 -4.33 -5.48
CA GLN A 64 -9.21 -5.20 -4.53
C GLN A 64 -8.30 -6.35 -4.06
N VAL A 65 -7.59 -6.98 -4.99
CA VAL A 65 -6.66 -8.06 -4.66
C VAL A 65 -5.53 -7.53 -3.79
N LEU A 66 -4.94 -6.42 -4.15
CA LEU A 66 -3.86 -5.80 -3.39
C LEU A 66 -4.32 -5.41 -1.98
N SER A 67 -5.49 -4.80 -1.87
CA SER A 67 -6.02 -4.41 -0.57
C SER A 67 -6.26 -5.62 0.34
N GLY A 68 -6.72 -6.73 -0.21
CA GLY A 68 -6.88 -7.98 0.52
C GLY A 68 -5.56 -8.51 1.05
N ASP A 69 -4.53 -8.52 0.22
CA ASP A 69 -3.19 -8.95 0.60
C ASP A 69 -2.60 -8.04 1.68
N LEU A 70 -2.75 -6.74 1.52
CA LEU A 70 -2.26 -5.77 2.51
C LEU A 70 -2.97 -5.92 3.85
N ARG A 71 -4.26 -6.18 3.84
CA ARG A 71 -5.02 -6.43 5.08
C ARG A 71 -4.55 -7.68 5.79
N THR A 72 -4.17 -8.70 5.05
CA THR A 72 -3.57 -9.91 5.63
C THR A 72 -2.23 -9.60 6.30
N LEU A 73 -1.43 -8.75 5.68
CA LEU A 73 -0.08 -8.42 6.18
C LEU A 73 -0.09 -7.37 7.29
N LEU A 74 -0.95 -6.36 7.20
CA LEU A 74 -0.92 -5.19 8.07
C LEU A 74 -2.12 -5.11 9.04
N GLY A 75 -3.14 -5.93 8.86
CA GLY A 75 -4.40 -5.83 9.57
C GLY A 75 -5.44 -5.07 8.76
N VAL A 76 -6.71 -5.22 9.15
CA VAL A 76 -7.84 -4.68 8.39
C VAL A 76 -7.94 -3.15 8.52
N GLU A 77 -7.72 -2.63 9.73
CA GLU A 77 -8.00 -1.22 10.02
C GLU A 77 -7.12 -0.22 9.28
N PRO A 78 -5.80 -0.44 9.14
CA PRO A 78 -4.95 0.57 8.50
C PRO A 78 -5.04 0.59 6.98
N VAL A 79 -5.76 -0.34 6.37
CA VAL A 79 -5.85 -0.47 4.91
C VAL A 79 -7.20 0.00 4.40
N LEU A 80 -7.18 0.99 3.52
CA LEU A 80 -8.39 1.53 2.91
C LEU A 80 -8.33 1.38 1.42
N LEU A 81 -9.44 0.97 0.83
CA LEU A 81 -9.60 0.84 -0.61
C LEU A 81 -10.44 2.00 -1.12
N LEU A 82 -9.88 2.75 -2.06
CA LEU A 82 -10.59 3.83 -2.75
C LEU A 82 -11.19 3.28 -4.03
N SER A 83 -12.51 3.23 -4.09
CA SER A 83 -13.22 2.77 -5.28
C SER A 83 -13.38 3.89 -6.29
N ARG A 84 -13.23 3.54 -7.57
CA ARG A 84 -13.42 4.47 -8.67
C ARG A 84 -14.87 4.95 -8.82
N GLU A 85 -15.83 4.16 -8.36
CA GLU A 85 -17.25 4.47 -8.55
C GLU A 85 -17.69 5.82 -8.01
N TRP A 86 -17.18 6.21 -6.86
CA TRP A 86 -17.60 7.46 -6.25
C TRP A 86 -17.22 8.69 -7.08
N GLN A 87 -16.15 8.60 -7.89
CA GLN A 87 -15.71 9.70 -8.74
C GLN A 87 -16.65 9.96 -9.91
N LEU A 88 -17.40 8.95 -10.33
CA LEU A 88 -18.33 9.05 -11.45
C LEU A 88 -19.70 9.59 -11.03
N ARG A 89 -19.97 9.78 -9.76
CA ARG A 89 -21.24 10.22 -9.21
C ARG A 89 -21.05 11.36 -8.23
N PRO A 90 -20.62 12.54 -8.70
CA PRO A 90 -20.29 13.63 -7.77
C PRO A 90 -21.46 14.08 -6.87
N GLY A 91 -22.71 13.91 -7.30
CA GLY A 91 -23.86 14.24 -6.47
C GLY A 91 -24.30 13.15 -5.51
N ALA A 92 -23.70 11.98 -5.57
CA ALA A 92 -24.08 10.81 -4.79
C ALA A 92 -23.01 10.40 -3.77
N ILE A 93 -22.02 11.24 -3.52
CA ILE A 93 -20.95 10.96 -2.55
C ILE A 93 -21.54 10.97 -1.15
N SER A 94 -21.57 9.79 -0.51
CA SER A 94 -22.00 9.70 0.88
C SER A 94 -20.88 10.23 1.80
N SER A 95 -21.26 10.69 2.98
CA SER A 95 -20.30 11.11 3.99
C SER A 95 -19.31 10.00 4.34
N ARG A 96 -19.76 8.74 4.28
CA ARG A 96 -18.93 7.59 4.55
C ARG A 96 -17.85 7.40 3.48
N ALA A 97 -18.18 7.61 2.22
CA ALA A 97 -17.19 7.55 1.15
C ALA A 97 -16.15 8.66 1.30
N TRP A 98 -16.59 9.83 1.72
CA TRP A 98 -15.71 10.96 2.01
C TRP A 98 -14.74 10.64 3.15
N GLU A 99 -15.25 10.06 4.22
CA GLU A 99 -14.42 9.65 5.35
C GLU A 99 -13.37 8.63 4.94
N GLN A 100 -13.73 7.65 4.12
CA GLN A 100 -12.79 6.68 3.61
C GLN A 100 -11.69 7.36 2.79
N ASN A 101 -12.05 8.29 1.94
CA ASN A 101 -11.09 9.00 1.12
C ASN A 101 -10.12 9.84 1.96
N LEU A 102 -10.62 10.53 2.96
CA LEU A 102 -9.79 11.30 3.86
C LEU A 102 -8.87 10.41 4.68
N SER A 103 -9.36 9.25 5.07
CA SER A 103 -8.58 8.28 5.87
C SER A 103 -7.45 7.64 5.08
N LEU A 104 -7.51 7.60 3.75
CA LEU A 104 -6.41 7.13 2.92
C LEU A 104 -5.11 7.88 3.18
N ILE A 105 -5.21 9.13 3.57
CA ILE A 105 -4.06 9.97 3.86
C ILE A 105 -3.29 9.48 5.09
N HIS A 106 -3.94 8.68 5.93
CA HIS A 106 -3.39 8.25 7.22
C HIS A 106 -2.92 6.80 7.25
N ILE A 107 -2.86 6.13 6.12
CA ILE A 107 -2.39 4.74 6.06
C ILE A 107 -0.91 4.64 6.39
#